data_418536b51438fdaf632f4d89fae05ee5
#
_entry.id   418536b51438fdaf632f4d89fae05ee5
#
_cell.length_a   1.000
_cell.length_b   1.000
_cell.length_c   1.000
_cell.angle_alpha   90.00
_cell.angle_beta   90.00
_cell.angle_gamma   90.00
#
_symmetry.space_group_name_H-M   'P 1'
#
loop_
_entity.id
_entity.type
_entity.pdbx_description
1 polymer ?
#
loop_
_entity_poly.entity_id
_entity_poly.type
_entity_poly.pdbx_seq_one_letter_code
_entity_poly.pdbx_strand_id
1 'polypeptide(L)'
;MANALSLPEFNHHRAADDALTCGLIFHRLSRQLEEMGLHSLQAINPAMPALRAKNKIGDRHARHIILFAKNQTGLRNLYHLISLSNLQYFKRNPRIPKSELITYREGLIIGSACEAGELFQAVINHKSQEELERIASFYDFLEIQPLANNRFMLEKGLAESEEELREFNRTVVRLGEELGKPVCATGDVHFLDPEDEIYRHILLATKGFDDCDKPNPLYFRTTDEMLKEFSYLGPEKAYEVVVRNPNTIADMCETLRPVPHNLFAPSIENSVEDLKRLGYGKMHRLYGDNPPELITKRVETELGDIIRCHYDVIYM
;
A
#
# COMPACT_ATOMS: atom_id res chain seq x y z
N MET A 1 -1.34 -22.58 -10.28
CA MET A 1 -0.07 -23.23 -10.73
C MET A 1 -0.34 -24.59 -11.38
N ALA A 2 -1.11 -25.47 -10.77
CA ALA A 2 -1.42 -26.80 -11.33
C ALA A 2 -1.97 -26.70 -12.78
N ASN A 3 -2.99 -25.87 -13.03
CA ASN A 3 -3.55 -25.65 -14.37
C ASN A 3 -2.52 -25.11 -15.39
N ALA A 4 -1.61 -24.22 -14.95
CA ALA A 4 -0.55 -23.68 -15.82
C ALA A 4 0.51 -24.72 -16.21
N LEU A 5 0.62 -25.81 -15.45
CA LEU A 5 1.52 -26.94 -15.70
C LEU A 5 0.78 -28.14 -16.29
N SER A 6 -0.48 -28.00 -16.65
CA SER A 6 -1.34 -29.05 -17.20
C SER A 6 -1.38 -30.31 -16.31
N LEU A 7 -1.45 -30.09 -14.99
CA LEU A 7 -1.62 -31.17 -14.03
C LEU A 7 -3.09 -31.55 -13.87
N PRO A 8 -3.41 -32.80 -13.43
CA PRO A 8 -4.78 -33.22 -13.19
C PRO A 8 -5.53 -32.31 -12.20
N GLU A 9 -6.84 -32.22 -12.36
CA GLU A 9 -7.71 -31.59 -11.38
C GLU A 9 -7.61 -32.31 -10.02
N PHE A 10 -7.68 -31.56 -8.93
CA PHE A 10 -7.58 -32.10 -7.59
C PHE A 10 -8.56 -31.38 -6.64
N ASN A 11 -8.95 -32.05 -5.57
CA ASN A 11 -9.84 -31.50 -4.57
C ASN A 11 -9.05 -30.66 -3.56
N HIS A 12 -9.18 -29.35 -3.64
CA HIS A 12 -8.62 -28.40 -2.67
C HIS A 12 -9.10 -28.70 -1.24
N HIS A 13 -8.21 -28.49 -0.27
CA HIS A 13 -8.43 -28.70 1.16
C HIS A 13 -8.55 -30.17 1.60
N ARG A 14 -8.08 -31.11 0.77
CA ARG A 14 -7.78 -32.48 1.16
C ARG A 14 -6.26 -32.64 1.26
N ALA A 15 -5.76 -32.90 2.47
CA ALA A 15 -4.33 -32.93 2.75
C ALA A 15 -3.54 -33.88 1.83
N ALA A 16 -4.10 -35.04 1.49
CA ALA A 16 -3.46 -36.01 0.57
C ALA A 16 -3.42 -35.48 -0.88
N ASP A 17 -4.50 -34.87 -1.36
CA ASP A 17 -4.59 -34.33 -2.73
C ASP A 17 -3.71 -33.09 -2.88
N ASP A 18 -3.68 -32.22 -1.86
CA ASP A 18 -2.80 -31.05 -1.83
C ASP A 18 -1.32 -31.48 -1.80
N ALA A 19 -0.95 -32.46 -0.99
CA ALA A 19 0.42 -32.99 -0.92
C ALA A 19 0.85 -33.61 -2.25
N LEU A 20 -0.01 -34.46 -2.87
CA LEU A 20 0.24 -35.03 -4.17
C LEU A 20 0.43 -33.98 -5.24
N THR A 21 -0.44 -32.96 -5.27
CA THR A 21 -0.35 -31.88 -6.24
C THR A 21 0.91 -31.06 -6.06
N CYS A 22 1.34 -30.77 -4.82
CA CYS A 22 2.63 -30.14 -4.55
C CYS A 22 3.80 -30.97 -5.07
N GLY A 23 3.78 -32.29 -4.85
CA GLY A 23 4.80 -33.20 -5.36
C GLY A 23 4.87 -33.20 -6.90
N LEU A 24 3.72 -33.26 -7.56
CA LEU A 24 3.64 -33.21 -9.03
C LEU A 24 4.13 -31.84 -9.59
N ILE A 25 3.79 -30.73 -8.94
CA ILE A 25 4.32 -29.41 -9.30
C ILE A 25 5.84 -29.38 -9.18
N PHE A 26 6.37 -29.84 -8.04
CA PHE A 26 7.81 -29.91 -7.82
C PHE A 26 8.52 -30.74 -8.88
N HIS A 27 8.03 -31.95 -9.11
CA HIS A 27 8.60 -32.84 -10.12
C HIS A 27 8.58 -32.24 -11.53
N ARG A 28 7.48 -31.59 -11.92
CA ARG A 28 7.36 -30.95 -13.23
C ARG A 28 8.33 -29.78 -13.39
N LEU A 29 8.45 -28.92 -12.35
CA LEU A 29 9.41 -27.81 -12.37
C LEU A 29 10.87 -28.31 -12.36
N SER A 30 11.18 -29.32 -11.57
CA SER A 30 12.53 -29.91 -11.54
C SER A 30 12.94 -30.41 -12.92
N ARG A 31 12.09 -31.13 -13.61
CA ARG A 31 12.37 -31.59 -14.98
C ARG A 31 12.62 -30.43 -15.95
N GLN A 32 11.82 -29.35 -15.87
CA GLN A 32 12.06 -28.16 -16.70
C GLN A 32 13.41 -27.52 -16.42
N LEU A 33 13.84 -27.46 -15.15
CA LEU A 33 15.16 -26.95 -14.79
C LEU A 33 16.28 -27.86 -15.28
N GLU A 34 16.12 -29.19 -15.18
CA GLU A 34 17.05 -30.17 -15.71
C GLU A 34 17.23 -30.05 -17.23
N GLU A 35 16.12 -29.88 -17.97
CA GLU A 35 16.13 -29.63 -19.42
C GLU A 35 16.87 -28.32 -19.79
N MET A 36 16.96 -27.38 -18.86
CA MET A 36 17.77 -26.15 -18.99
C MET A 36 19.23 -26.31 -18.53
N GLY A 37 19.63 -27.52 -18.10
CA GLY A 37 20.97 -27.77 -17.58
C GLY A 37 21.21 -27.31 -16.15
N LEU A 38 20.14 -27.00 -15.39
CA LEU A 38 20.19 -26.46 -14.02
C LEU A 38 19.89 -27.62 -13.02
N HIS A 39 20.91 -28.30 -12.57
CA HIS A 39 20.78 -29.52 -11.75
C HIS A 39 21.00 -29.33 -10.24
N SER A 40 21.26 -28.09 -9.78
CA SER A 40 21.51 -27.83 -8.36
C SER A 40 21.03 -26.43 -7.96
N LEU A 41 20.75 -26.23 -6.67
CA LEU A 41 20.39 -24.90 -6.15
C LEU A 41 21.48 -23.85 -6.40
N GLN A 42 22.76 -24.27 -6.36
CA GLN A 42 23.92 -23.44 -6.67
C GLN A 42 23.92 -22.96 -8.13
N ALA A 43 23.37 -23.74 -9.06
CA ALA A 43 23.22 -23.37 -10.46
C ALA A 43 21.91 -22.60 -10.73
N ILE A 44 20.82 -22.98 -10.06
CA ILE A 44 19.48 -22.41 -10.26
C ILE A 44 19.44 -20.94 -9.79
N ASN A 45 19.87 -20.66 -8.55
CA ASN A 45 19.74 -19.33 -7.96
C ASN A 45 20.42 -18.23 -8.78
N PRO A 46 21.68 -18.38 -9.23
CA PRO A 46 22.33 -17.39 -10.11
C PRO A 46 21.70 -17.27 -11.49
N ALA A 47 21.06 -18.34 -12.01
CA ALA A 47 20.41 -18.32 -13.32
C ALA A 47 19.04 -17.63 -13.32
N MET A 48 18.37 -17.53 -12.18
CA MET A 48 17.01 -16.99 -12.08
C MET A 48 16.84 -15.56 -12.59
N PRO A 49 17.76 -14.59 -12.34
CA PRO A 49 17.63 -13.25 -12.91
C PRO A 49 17.58 -13.23 -14.44
N ALA A 50 18.48 -13.99 -15.09
CA ALA A 50 18.51 -14.11 -16.55
C ALA A 50 17.27 -14.80 -17.11
N LEU A 51 16.77 -15.86 -16.45
CA LEU A 51 15.54 -16.55 -16.83
C LEU A 51 14.30 -15.64 -16.70
N ARG A 52 14.23 -14.81 -15.66
CA ARG A 52 13.17 -13.81 -15.49
C ARG A 52 13.20 -12.75 -16.59
N ALA A 53 14.38 -12.23 -16.91
CA ALA A 53 14.55 -11.25 -17.98
C ALA A 53 14.16 -11.85 -19.36
N LYS A 54 14.61 -13.06 -19.68
CA LYS A 54 14.27 -13.77 -20.91
C LYS A 54 12.76 -13.99 -21.07
N ASN A 55 12.07 -14.33 -19.99
CA ASN A 55 10.63 -14.57 -19.99
C ASN A 55 9.79 -13.30 -19.77
N LYS A 56 10.41 -12.11 -19.77
CA LYS A 56 9.75 -10.82 -19.48
C LYS A 56 8.94 -10.86 -18.17
N ILE A 57 9.38 -11.63 -17.20
CA ILE A 57 8.78 -11.68 -15.86
C ILE A 57 9.34 -10.48 -15.09
N GLY A 58 8.58 -9.40 -15.06
CA GLY A 58 8.91 -8.20 -14.30
C GLY A 58 9.05 -8.49 -12.80
N ASP A 59 9.66 -7.55 -12.09
CA ASP A 59 9.70 -7.58 -10.62
C ASP A 59 8.28 -7.66 -10.07
N ARG A 60 7.98 -8.72 -9.33
CA ARG A 60 6.66 -8.94 -8.72
C ARG A 60 6.54 -8.36 -7.33
N HIS A 61 7.59 -7.71 -6.84
CA HIS A 61 7.55 -7.05 -5.55
C HIS A 61 6.68 -5.79 -5.66
N ALA A 62 5.82 -5.60 -4.68
CA ALA A 62 5.13 -4.34 -4.51
C ALA A 62 6.15 -3.29 -4.07
N ARG A 63 6.06 -2.08 -4.63
CA ARG A 63 6.88 -0.93 -4.29
C ARG A 63 6.01 0.12 -3.64
N HIS A 64 6.57 0.88 -2.72
CA HIS A 64 5.88 2.03 -2.15
C HIS A 64 5.69 3.12 -3.21
N ILE A 65 4.59 3.83 -3.10
CA ILE A 65 4.24 4.97 -3.93
C ILE A 65 3.41 5.95 -3.11
N ILE A 66 3.58 7.24 -3.38
CA ILE A 66 2.75 8.30 -2.77
C ILE A 66 1.74 8.79 -3.79
N LEU A 67 0.49 8.91 -3.36
CA LEU A 67 -0.60 9.44 -4.16
C LEU A 67 -1.28 10.58 -3.41
N PHE A 68 -1.27 11.79 -3.97
CA PHE A 68 -2.09 12.90 -3.49
C PHE A 68 -3.28 13.11 -4.41
N ALA A 69 -4.45 13.31 -3.83
CA ALA A 69 -5.61 13.78 -4.57
C ALA A 69 -5.48 15.31 -4.80
N LYS A 70 -5.24 15.71 -6.04
CA LYS A 70 -5.11 17.11 -6.44
C LYS A 70 -6.45 17.85 -6.41
N ASN A 71 -7.52 17.19 -6.82
CA ASN A 71 -8.86 17.72 -6.97
C ASN A 71 -9.92 16.63 -6.76
N GLN A 72 -11.19 16.96 -6.94
CA GLN A 72 -12.30 16.02 -6.72
C GLN A 72 -12.24 14.78 -7.64
N THR A 73 -11.74 14.93 -8.86
CA THR A 73 -11.52 13.80 -9.77
C THR A 73 -10.43 12.87 -9.22
N GLY A 74 -9.32 13.44 -8.75
CA GLY A 74 -8.24 12.68 -8.11
C GLY A 74 -8.70 11.97 -6.84
N LEU A 75 -9.53 12.60 -6.01
CA LEU A 75 -10.10 11.96 -4.82
C LEU A 75 -10.95 10.73 -5.19
N ARG A 76 -11.79 10.83 -6.21
CA ARG A 76 -12.58 9.70 -6.72
C ARG A 76 -11.69 8.58 -7.26
N ASN A 77 -10.69 8.94 -8.06
CA ASN A 77 -9.74 7.98 -8.63
C ASN A 77 -8.91 7.29 -7.55
N LEU A 78 -8.49 8.02 -6.51
CA LEU A 78 -7.78 7.45 -5.36
C LEU A 78 -8.64 6.40 -4.64
N TYR A 79 -9.91 6.71 -4.34
CA TYR A 79 -10.83 5.75 -3.72
C TYR A 79 -11.08 4.53 -4.60
N HIS A 80 -11.19 4.73 -5.92
CA HIS A 80 -11.33 3.62 -6.86
C HIS A 80 -10.11 2.71 -6.87
N LEU A 81 -8.91 3.27 -6.92
CA LEU A 81 -7.64 2.52 -6.84
C LEU A 81 -7.49 1.75 -5.53
N ILE A 82 -7.87 2.37 -4.39
CA ILE A 82 -7.87 1.68 -3.08
C ILE A 82 -8.87 0.51 -3.11
N SER A 83 -10.06 0.70 -3.66
CA SER A 83 -11.05 -0.37 -3.80
C SER A 83 -10.54 -1.52 -4.67
N LEU A 84 -9.95 -1.22 -5.83
CA LEU A 84 -9.33 -2.23 -6.70
C LEU A 84 -8.21 -2.99 -5.98
N SER A 85 -7.38 -2.28 -5.22
CA SER A 85 -6.25 -2.90 -4.50
C SER A 85 -6.70 -3.92 -3.45
N ASN A 86 -7.86 -3.70 -2.83
CA ASN A 86 -8.42 -4.58 -1.81
C ASN A 86 -9.32 -5.69 -2.37
N LEU A 87 -10.09 -5.40 -3.43
CA LEU A 87 -11.10 -6.33 -3.96
C LEU A 87 -10.54 -7.24 -5.07
N GLN A 88 -9.65 -6.71 -5.93
CA GLN A 88 -9.17 -7.45 -7.10
C GLN A 88 -7.70 -7.84 -7.01
N TYR A 89 -6.87 -6.96 -6.45
CA TYR A 89 -5.41 -7.10 -6.48
C TYR A 89 -4.79 -7.41 -5.11
N PHE A 90 -5.61 -7.76 -4.12
CA PHE A 90 -5.13 -8.16 -2.80
C PHE A 90 -4.34 -9.46 -2.85
N LYS A 91 -3.10 -9.42 -2.34
CA LYS A 91 -2.24 -10.60 -2.21
C LYS A 91 -1.35 -10.44 -0.99
N ARG A 92 -1.77 -10.88 0.17
CA ARG A 92 -1.23 -10.60 1.50
C ARG A 92 -1.39 -9.13 1.90
N ASN A 93 -1.09 -8.20 0.99
CA ASN A 93 -1.27 -6.76 1.13
C ASN A 93 -2.04 -6.22 -0.08
N PRO A 94 -2.77 -5.09 0.06
CA PRO A 94 -3.37 -4.37 -1.05
C PRO A 94 -2.26 -3.90 -2.02
N ARG A 95 -2.48 -4.06 -3.33
CA ARG A 95 -1.53 -3.65 -4.36
C ARG A 95 -2.26 -3.01 -5.52
N ILE A 96 -1.63 -2.03 -6.14
CA ILE A 96 -2.16 -1.35 -7.32
C ILE A 96 -1.25 -1.68 -8.50
N PRO A 97 -1.73 -2.39 -9.53
CA PRO A 97 -0.98 -2.54 -10.77
C PRO A 97 -0.67 -1.17 -11.39
N LYS A 98 0.53 -0.99 -11.94
CA LYS A 98 0.94 0.26 -12.57
C LYS A 98 0.02 0.65 -13.75
N SER A 99 -0.55 -0.34 -14.45
CA SER A 99 -1.56 -0.14 -15.50
C SER A 99 -2.83 0.54 -14.98
N GLU A 100 -3.35 0.11 -13.84
CA GLU A 100 -4.52 0.73 -13.21
C GLU A 100 -4.22 2.15 -12.76
N LEU A 101 -3.02 2.36 -12.17
CA LEU A 101 -2.59 3.70 -11.78
C LEU A 101 -2.47 4.65 -12.97
N ILE A 102 -2.00 4.16 -14.12
CA ILE A 102 -1.96 4.96 -15.36
C ILE A 102 -3.38 5.30 -15.83
N THR A 103 -4.30 4.34 -15.79
CA THR A 103 -5.70 4.53 -16.22
C THR A 103 -6.42 5.57 -15.35
N TYR A 104 -6.17 5.56 -14.04
CA TYR A 104 -6.83 6.46 -13.08
C TYR A 104 -5.92 7.60 -12.59
N ARG A 105 -4.91 7.99 -13.39
CA ARG A 105 -3.92 9.02 -13.01
C ARG A 105 -4.52 10.43 -12.93
N GLU A 106 -5.58 10.71 -13.65
CA GLU A 106 -6.17 12.06 -13.71
C GLU A 106 -6.52 12.58 -12.33
N GLY A 107 -6.09 13.82 -12.04
CA GLY A 107 -6.30 14.48 -10.75
C GLY A 107 -5.45 13.95 -9.59
N LEU A 108 -4.49 13.04 -9.85
CA LEU A 108 -3.51 12.57 -8.88
C LEU A 108 -2.15 13.25 -9.09
N ILE A 109 -1.43 13.43 -7.99
CA ILE A 109 0.01 13.75 -7.96
C ILE A 109 0.72 12.51 -7.42
N ILE A 110 1.73 12.03 -8.14
CA ILE A 110 2.39 10.76 -7.86
C ILE A 110 3.83 11.01 -7.42
N GLY A 111 4.19 10.58 -6.21
CA GLY A 111 5.55 10.67 -5.66
C GLY A 111 6.28 9.34 -5.66
N SER A 112 7.63 9.39 -5.73
CA SER A 112 8.49 8.21 -5.82
C SER A 112 8.58 7.39 -4.53
N ALA A 113 8.09 7.93 -3.42
CA ALA A 113 8.14 7.36 -2.07
C ALA A 113 9.56 7.13 -1.52
N CYS A 114 9.63 6.44 -0.39
CA CYS A 114 10.82 6.17 0.41
C CYS A 114 11.78 5.14 -0.24
N GLU A 115 12.68 4.59 0.57
CA GLU A 115 13.64 3.57 0.15
C GLU A 115 12.99 2.30 -0.41
N ALA A 116 11.75 2.00 -0.02
CA ALA A 116 10.97 0.87 -0.56
C ALA A 116 10.28 1.21 -1.90
N GLY A 117 10.39 2.43 -2.39
CA GLY A 117 9.91 2.87 -3.71
C GLY A 117 10.72 2.30 -4.87
N GLU A 118 10.14 2.29 -6.07
CA GLU A 118 10.80 1.75 -7.27
C GLU A 118 12.06 2.52 -7.61
N LEU A 119 12.02 3.86 -7.53
CA LEU A 119 13.15 4.71 -7.87
C LEU A 119 14.33 4.51 -6.92
N PHE A 120 14.09 4.62 -5.61
CA PHE A 120 15.17 4.50 -4.64
C PHE A 120 15.78 3.09 -4.64
N GLN A 121 14.97 2.06 -4.84
CA GLN A 121 15.47 0.70 -5.04
C GLN A 121 16.33 0.56 -6.31
N ALA A 122 16.02 1.29 -7.37
CA ALA A 122 16.86 1.30 -8.57
C ALA A 122 18.20 2.01 -8.31
N VAL A 123 18.21 3.08 -7.50
CA VAL A 123 19.44 3.77 -7.07
C VAL A 123 20.33 2.85 -6.23
N ILE A 124 19.78 2.22 -5.17
CA ILE A 124 20.52 1.26 -4.32
C ILE A 124 21.12 0.11 -5.17
N ASN A 125 20.40 -0.36 -6.18
CA ASN A 125 20.86 -1.44 -7.05
C ASN A 125 21.75 -0.94 -8.21
N HIS A 126 22.25 0.29 -8.18
CA HIS A 126 23.17 0.90 -9.15
C HIS A 126 22.71 0.69 -10.61
N LYS A 127 21.41 0.93 -10.87
CA LYS A 127 20.86 0.83 -12.22
C LYS A 127 21.46 1.91 -13.13
N SER A 128 21.45 1.66 -14.45
CA SER A 128 21.95 2.61 -15.42
C SER A 128 21.20 3.95 -15.35
N GLN A 129 21.88 5.04 -15.74
CA GLN A 129 21.28 6.38 -15.81
C GLN A 129 19.97 6.38 -16.62
N GLU A 130 19.98 5.73 -17.80
CA GLU A 130 18.81 5.60 -18.67
C GLU A 130 17.63 4.90 -17.94
N GLU A 131 17.92 3.85 -17.16
CA GLU A 131 16.88 3.14 -16.39
C GLU A 131 16.35 4.00 -15.25
N LEU A 132 17.22 4.74 -14.55
CA LEU A 132 16.83 5.69 -13.50
C LEU A 132 15.94 6.81 -14.05
N GLU A 133 16.31 7.42 -15.17
CA GLU A 133 15.51 8.45 -15.84
C GLU A 133 14.14 7.92 -16.28
N ARG A 134 14.11 6.74 -16.88
CA ARG A 134 12.86 6.09 -17.29
C ARG A 134 11.93 5.84 -16.09
N ILE A 135 12.46 5.41 -14.94
CA ILE A 135 11.68 5.19 -13.73
C ILE A 135 11.23 6.53 -13.15
N ALA A 136 12.14 7.49 -12.99
CA ALA A 136 11.85 8.80 -12.42
C ALA A 136 10.83 9.58 -13.25
N SER A 137 10.82 9.41 -14.57
CA SER A 137 9.88 10.07 -15.48
C SER A 137 8.41 9.74 -15.19
N PHE A 138 8.14 8.61 -14.55
CA PHE A 138 6.78 8.20 -14.17
C PHE A 138 6.16 9.08 -13.08
N TYR A 139 6.95 9.63 -12.18
CA TYR A 139 6.52 10.38 -11.01
C TYR A 139 6.36 11.88 -11.32
N ASP A 140 5.49 12.55 -10.57
CA ASP A 140 5.30 14.00 -10.64
C ASP A 140 6.32 14.73 -9.74
N PHE A 141 6.73 14.10 -8.64
CA PHE A 141 7.81 14.56 -7.76
C PHE A 141 8.62 13.36 -7.25
N LEU A 142 9.86 13.64 -6.83
CA LEU A 142 10.76 12.65 -6.25
C LEU A 142 10.90 12.90 -4.74
N GLU A 143 11.28 11.88 -3.99
CA GLU A 143 11.39 11.95 -2.53
C GLU A 143 12.77 11.52 -2.07
N ILE A 144 13.28 12.23 -1.07
CA ILE A 144 14.45 11.87 -0.28
C ILE A 144 14.11 11.95 1.22
N GLN A 145 14.83 11.18 2.04
CA GLN A 145 14.61 11.13 3.49
C GLN A 145 15.90 11.39 4.26
N PRO A 146 15.82 11.80 5.55
CA PRO A 146 16.98 11.90 6.43
C PRO A 146 17.81 10.62 6.41
N LEU A 147 19.13 10.75 6.51
CA LEU A 147 20.04 9.60 6.47
C LEU A 147 19.73 8.60 7.59
N ALA A 148 19.31 9.10 8.74
CA ALA A 148 18.95 8.27 9.89
C ALA A 148 17.79 7.30 9.59
N ASN A 149 16.84 7.66 8.73
CA ASN A 149 15.74 6.79 8.30
C ASN A 149 16.26 5.57 7.54
N ASN A 150 17.40 5.72 6.84
CA ASN A 150 18.01 4.70 5.99
C ASN A 150 19.25 4.04 6.62
N ARG A 151 19.56 4.33 7.89
CA ARG A 151 20.75 3.79 8.58
C ARG A 151 20.79 2.27 8.65
N PHE A 152 19.63 1.61 8.68
CA PHE A 152 19.53 0.16 8.62
C PHE A 152 20.19 -0.46 7.37
N MET A 153 20.37 0.31 6.29
CA MET A 153 21.06 -0.15 5.08
C MET A 153 22.53 -0.46 5.34
N LEU A 154 23.18 0.29 6.23
CA LEU A 154 24.57 0.02 6.65
C LEU A 154 24.67 -1.33 7.36
N GLU A 155 23.72 -1.62 8.25
CA GLU A 155 23.67 -2.89 8.98
C GLU A 155 23.37 -4.09 8.07
N LYS A 156 22.54 -3.87 7.02
CA LYS A 156 22.17 -4.90 6.04
C LYS A 156 23.16 -5.03 4.88
N GLY A 157 24.23 -4.23 4.87
CA GLY A 157 25.21 -4.24 3.77
C GLY A 157 24.64 -3.77 2.42
N LEU A 158 23.60 -2.92 2.45
CA LEU A 158 22.99 -2.30 1.28
C LEU A 158 23.64 -0.96 0.96
N ALA A 159 24.40 -0.41 1.88
CA ALA A 159 25.28 0.73 1.74
C ALA A 159 26.56 0.50 2.54
N GLU A 160 27.70 0.97 2.04
CA GLU A 160 29.02 0.79 2.69
C GLU A 160 29.30 1.86 3.73
N SER A 161 28.71 3.06 3.59
CA SER A 161 28.96 4.21 4.42
C SER A 161 27.83 5.22 4.44
N GLU A 162 27.84 6.14 5.42
CA GLU A 162 26.90 7.29 5.44
C GLU A 162 27.10 8.20 4.21
N GLU A 163 28.32 8.27 3.66
CA GLU A 163 28.54 9.05 2.43
C GLU A 163 27.85 8.42 1.22
N GLU A 164 27.78 7.12 1.16
CA GLU A 164 27.00 6.45 0.11
C GLU A 164 25.48 6.70 0.28
N LEU A 165 24.95 6.74 1.52
CA LEU A 165 23.56 7.15 1.76
C LEU A 165 23.31 8.59 1.28
N ARG A 166 24.28 9.51 1.49
CA ARG A 166 24.21 10.88 0.92
C ARG A 166 24.21 10.86 -0.60
N GLU A 167 25.03 10.01 -1.21
CA GLU A 167 25.12 9.91 -2.68
C GLU A 167 23.83 9.32 -3.28
N PHE A 168 23.14 8.42 -2.61
CA PHE A 168 21.80 7.99 -3.03
C PHE A 168 20.83 9.17 -3.09
N ASN A 169 20.76 10.00 -2.04
CA ASN A 169 19.94 11.20 -2.04
C ASN A 169 20.39 12.22 -3.11
N ARG A 170 21.70 12.46 -3.28
CA ARG A 170 22.22 13.35 -4.34
C ARG A 170 21.85 12.85 -5.73
N THR A 171 21.85 11.54 -5.93
CA THR A 171 21.43 10.94 -7.20
C THR A 171 19.97 11.24 -7.50
N VAL A 172 19.06 11.11 -6.50
CA VAL A 172 17.66 11.48 -6.68
C VAL A 172 17.48 12.98 -6.94
N VAL A 173 18.26 13.85 -6.25
CA VAL A 173 18.23 15.30 -6.47
C VAL A 173 18.68 15.64 -7.90
N ARG A 174 19.77 15.05 -8.36
CA ARG A 174 20.31 15.21 -9.72
C ARG A 174 19.30 14.80 -10.79
N LEU A 175 18.65 13.64 -10.61
CA LEU A 175 17.56 13.18 -11.49
C LEU A 175 16.39 14.16 -11.52
N GLY A 176 16.03 14.73 -10.37
CA GLY A 176 15.00 15.76 -10.31
C GLY A 176 15.36 17.00 -11.12
N GLU A 177 16.61 17.47 -11.01
CA GLU A 177 17.12 18.61 -11.79
C GLU A 177 17.12 18.32 -13.30
N GLU A 178 17.66 17.18 -13.71
CA GLU A 178 17.74 16.77 -15.12
C GLU A 178 16.37 16.61 -15.77
N LEU A 179 15.38 16.13 -15.02
CA LEU A 179 14.01 15.90 -15.51
C LEU A 179 13.04 17.06 -15.23
N GLY A 180 13.52 18.14 -14.60
CA GLY A 180 12.67 19.27 -14.20
C GLY A 180 11.56 18.90 -13.22
N LYS A 181 11.82 17.93 -12.32
CA LYS A 181 10.86 17.46 -11.31
C LYS A 181 11.24 17.96 -9.91
N PRO A 182 10.27 18.43 -9.12
CA PRO A 182 10.55 18.80 -7.73
C PRO A 182 10.99 17.57 -6.92
N VAL A 183 11.99 17.77 -6.05
CA VAL A 183 12.43 16.78 -5.08
C VAL A 183 12.01 17.26 -3.70
N CYS A 184 11.29 16.46 -2.94
CA CYS A 184 10.81 16.77 -1.61
C CYS A 184 11.54 15.94 -0.55
N ALA A 185 12.00 16.60 0.50
CA ALA A 185 12.51 15.95 1.69
C ALA A 185 11.36 15.66 2.65
N THR A 186 11.15 14.39 3.01
CA THR A 186 10.09 13.95 3.93
C THR A 186 10.68 13.25 5.15
N GLY A 187 10.00 13.34 6.31
CA GLY A 187 10.52 12.83 7.58
C GLY A 187 10.13 11.38 7.89
N ASP A 188 9.15 10.81 7.20
CA ASP A 188 8.54 9.50 7.53
C ASP A 188 8.12 9.43 9.01
N VAL A 189 7.40 10.43 9.47
CA VAL A 189 7.06 10.63 10.87
C VAL A 189 6.14 9.53 11.40
N HIS A 190 6.54 8.90 12.51
CA HIS A 190 5.79 7.85 13.19
C HIS A 190 5.43 8.19 14.64
N PHE A 191 6.09 9.18 15.24
CA PHE A 191 5.82 9.68 16.58
C PHE A 191 6.22 11.15 16.70
N LEU A 192 5.78 11.83 17.77
CA LEU A 192 5.90 13.28 17.90
C LEU A 192 7.28 13.69 18.40
N ASP A 193 7.64 13.31 19.60
CA ASP A 193 8.88 13.69 20.28
C ASP A 193 9.90 12.54 20.26
N PRO A 194 11.22 12.81 20.28
CA PRO A 194 12.24 11.75 20.29
C PRO A 194 12.04 10.68 21.36
N GLU A 195 11.53 11.08 22.54
CA GLU A 195 11.27 10.19 23.67
C GLU A 195 10.13 9.21 23.43
N ASP A 196 9.24 9.48 22.48
CA ASP A 196 8.10 8.63 22.12
C ASP A 196 8.51 7.37 21.34
N GLU A 197 9.78 7.26 20.94
CA GLU A 197 10.32 6.09 20.25
C GLU A 197 10.02 4.79 21.01
N ILE A 198 10.03 4.83 22.34
CA ILE A 198 9.74 3.67 23.19
C ILE A 198 8.33 3.09 22.94
N TYR A 199 7.33 3.93 22.68
CA TYR A 199 5.97 3.47 22.38
C TYR A 199 5.91 2.75 21.04
N ARG A 200 6.68 3.21 20.05
CA ARG A 200 6.83 2.53 18.77
C ARG A 200 7.46 1.14 18.94
N HIS A 201 8.53 1.02 19.74
CA HIS A 201 9.16 -0.27 20.05
C HIS A 201 8.15 -1.27 20.63
N ILE A 202 7.32 -0.84 21.58
CA ILE A 202 6.26 -1.68 22.17
C ILE A 202 5.27 -2.13 21.09
N LEU A 203 4.83 -1.22 20.22
CA LEU A 203 3.89 -1.54 19.14
C LEU A 203 4.49 -2.51 18.11
N LEU A 204 5.76 -2.34 17.75
CA LEU A 204 6.45 -3.24 16.82
C LEU A 204 6.66 -4.63 17.44
N ALA A 205 7.05 -4.70 18.73
CA ALA A 205 7.19 -5.94 19.47
C ALA A 205 5.86 -6.74 19.51
N THR A 206 4.74 -6.06 19.74
CA THR A 206 3.41 -6.71 19.74
C THR A 206 3.01 -7.25 18.37
N LYS A 207 3.57 -6.71 17.28
CA LYS A 207 3.37 -7.19 15.92
C LYS A 207 4.38 -8.26 15.48
N GLY A 208 5.33 -8.63 16.35
CA GLY A 208 6.33 -9.66 16.09
C GLY A 208 7.46 -9.24 15.15
N PHE A 209 7.85 -7.95 15.14
CA PHE A 209 9.02 -7.49 14.42
C PHE A 209 10.29 -7.84 15.19
N ASP A 210 11.26 -8.50 14.56
CA ASP A 210 12.51 -8.95 15.19
C ASP A 210 13.48 -7.79 15.50
N ASP A 211 13.29 -6.63 14.88
CA ASP A 211 14.12 -5.44 15.00
C ASP A 211 13.42 -4.30 15.77
N CYS A 212 12.43 -4.65 16.60
CA CYS A 212 11.61 -3.68 17.34
C CYS A 212 12.40 -2.77 18.29
N ASP A 213 13.56 -3.23 18.81
CA ASP A 213 14.40 -2.48 19.74
C ASP A 213 15.50 -1.65 19.05
N LYS A 214 15.56 -1.65 17.73
CA LYS A 214 16.56 -0.86 17.00
C LYS A 214 16.18 0.61 16.96
N PRO A 215 17.14 1.53 17.20
CA PRO A 215 16.89 2.95 17.09
C PRO A 215 16.38 3.32 15.69
N ASN A 216 15.27 4.03 15.66
CA ASN A 216 14.68 4.51 14.42
C ASN A 216 14.08 5.91 14.65
N PRO A 217 14.84 7.00 14.44
CA PRO A 217 14.47 8.34 14.84
C PRO A 217 13.44 8.97 13.89
N LEU A 218 12.26 8.36 13.79
CA LEU A 218 11.15 8.81 12.94
C LEU A 218 10.22 9.79 13.67
N TYR A 219 10.80 10.69 14.47
CA TYR A 219 10.05 11.74 15.16
C TYR A 219 9.73 12.92 14.24
N PHE A 220 8.78 13.75 14.66
CA PHE A 220 8.38 14.94 13.92
C PHE A 220 9.46 16.03 14.05
N ARG A 221 10.28 16.18 13.02
CA ARG A 221 11.33 17.20 12.95
C ARG A 221 10.76 18.55 12.58
N THR A 222 11.23 19.59 13.25
CA THR A 222 10.98 20.97 12.85
C THR A 222 11.66 21.30 11.51
N THR A 223 11.30 22.42 10.90
CA THR A 223 11.94 22.88 9.66
C THR A 223 13.44 23.05 9.82
N ASP A 224 13.90 23.61 10.95
CA ASP A 224 15.33 23.83 11.21
C ASP A 224 16.08 22.50 11.37
N GLU A 225 15.49 21.51 12.01
CA GLU A 225 16.06 20.16 12.11
C GLU A 225 16.13 19.50 10.73
N MET A 226 15.07 19.59 9.92
CA MET A 226 15.10 19.07 8.55
C MET A 226 16.15 19.76 7.70
N LEU A 227 16.30 21.09 7.76
CA LEU A 227 17.36 21.81 7.05
C LEU A 227 18.75 21.34 7.48
N LYS A 228 18.96 21.04 8.76
CA LYS A 228 20.21 20.48 9.26
C LYS A 228 20.48 19.08 8.73
N GLU A 229 19.47 18.21 8.66
CA GLU A 229 19.59 16.85 8.09
C GLU A 229 20.09 16.87 6.63
N PHE A 230 19.63 17.85 5.84
CA PHE A 230 19.99 17.97 4.43
C PHE A 230 21.10 19.01 4.14
N SER A 231 21.79 19.50 5.18
CA SER A 231 22.85 20.51 5.04
C SER A 231 23.99 20.10 4.08
N TYR A 232 24.20 18.81 3.88
CA TYR A 232 25.22 18.27 2.93
C TYR A 232 24.88 18.52 1.45
N LEU A 233 23.67 18.97 1.14
CA LEU A 233 23.27 19.43 -0.21
C LEU A 233 23.63 20.90 -0.47
N GLY A 234 24.09 21.63 0.55
CA GLY A 234 24.27 23.07 0.53
C GLY A 234 22.99 23.82 0.91
N PRO A 235 23.10 25.06 1.41
CA PRO A 235 21.97 25.77 2.04
C PRO A 235 20.80 26.04 1.09
N GLU A 236 21.09 26.39 -0.17
CA GLU A 236 20.07 26.69 -1.17
C GLU A 236 19.28 25.45 -1.57
N LYS A 237 19.97 24.34 -1.85
CA LYS A 237 19.33 23.07 -2.22
C LYS A 237 18.60 22.44 -1.03
N ALA A 238 19.15 22.52 0.18
CA ALA A 238 18.46 22.08 1.39
C ALA A 238 17.14 22.84 1.58
N TYR A 239 17.15 24.18 1.44
CA TYR A 239 15.92 24.97 1.51
C TYR A 239 14.93 24.62 0.39
N GLU A 240 15.41 24.38 -0.81
CA GLU A 240 14.55 23.96 -1.92
C GLU A 240 13.82 22.66 -1.62
N VAL A 241 14.53 21.60 -1.22
CA VAL A 241 13.92 20.26 -1.00
C VAL A 241 13.10 20.17 0.29
N VAL A 242 13.47 20.94 1.33
CA VAL A 242 12.78 20.89 2.65
C VAL A 242 11.60 21.85 2.70
N VAL A 243 11.68 23.02 2.08
CA VAL A 243 10.68 24.08 2.24
C VAL A 243 9.95 24.38 0.93
N ARG A 244 10.69 24.79 -0.12
CA ARG A 244 10.07 25.28 -1.36
C ARG A 244 9.24 24.20 -2.06
N ASN A 245 9.85 23.05 -2.34
CA ASN A 245 9.19 22.01 -3.12
C ASN A 245 8.00 21.36 -2.41
N PRO A 246 8.05 21.03 -1.09
CA PRO A 246 6.88 20.53 -0.37
C PRO A 246 5.70 21.52 -0.41
N ASN A 247 5.96 22.83 -0.23
CA ASN A 247 4.90 23.84 -0.35
C ASN A 247 4.35 23.90 -1.79
N THR A 248 5.22 23.84 -2.80
CA THR A 248 4.79 23.80 -4.21
C THR A 248 3.86 22.61 -4.49
N ILE A 249 4.17 21.42 -3.98
CA ILE A 249 3.30 20.25 -4.13
C ILE A 249 1.98 20.44 -3.37
N ALA A 250 2.02 20.99 -2.16
CA ALA A 250 0.81 21.29 -1.38
C ALA A 250 -0.10 22.29 -2.10
N ASP A 251 0.48 23.34 -2.69
CA ASP A 251 -0.25 24.38 -3.43
C ASP A 251 -0.89 23.86 -4.73
N MET A 252 -0.43 22.74 -5.26
CA MET A 252 -1.09 22.06 -6.39
C MET A 252 -2.41 21.40 -6.00
N CYS A 253 -2.65 21.17 -4.72
CA CYS A 253 -3.85 20.49 -4.23
C CYS A 253 -4.95 21.51 -3.86
N GLU A 254 -6.15 21.26 -4.38
CA GLU A 254 -7.35 22.01 -3.97
C GLU A 254 -7.75 21.63 -2.54
N THR A 255 -8.52 22.51 -1.88
CA THR A 255 -9.17 22.15 -0.62
C THR A 255 -10.21 21.07 -0.87
N LEU A 256 -9.95 19.86 -0.41
CA LEU A 256 -10.81 18.70 -0.59
C LEU A 256 -11.40 18.23 0.74
N ARG A 257 -12.61 17.72 0.68
CA ARG A 257 -13.24 17.05 1.80
C ARG A 257 -13.34 15.55 1.52
N PRO A 258 -12.50 14.70 2.16
CA PRO A 258 -12.49 13.26 1.94
C PRO A 258 -13.82 12.59 2.32
N VAL A 259 -14.42 13.02 3.45
CA VAL A 259 -15.70 12.49 3.92
C VAL A 259 -16.76 13.57 3.83
N PRO A 260 -17.84 13.36 3.05
CA PRO A 260 -18.96 14.31 2.99
C PRO A 260 -19.59 14.57 4.35
N HIS A 261 -20.19 15.75 4.53
CA HIS A 261 -20.92 16.07 5.77
C HIS A 261 -22.21 15.29 5.93
N ASN A 262 -22.86 15.03 4.80
CA ASN A 262 -24.16 14.38 4.79
C ASN A 262 -24.03 12.87 5.04
N LEU A 263 -25.00 12.32 5.74
CA LEU A 263 -25.19 10.90 5.85
C LEU A 263 -25.92 10.39 4.61
N PHE A 264 -25.42 9.31 4.03
CA PHE A 264 -26.01 8.68 2.86
C PHE A 264 -26.46 7.27 3.27
N ALA A 265 -27.73 7.16 3.62
CA ALA A 265 -28.33 5.83 3.85
C ALA A 265 -28.42 5.07 2.52
N PRO A 266 -28.24 3.75 2.48
CA PRO A 266 -28.49 2.95 1.31
C PRO A 266 -29.97 3.06 0.89
N SER A 267 -30.26 2.89 -0.40
CA SER A 267 -31.62 2.74 -0.91
C SER A 267 -31.86 1.25 -1.14
N ILE A 268 -32.79 0.69 -0.39
CA ILE A 268 -33.20 -0.72 -0.50
C ILE A 268 -34.67 -0.71 -0.85
N GLU A 269 -35.01 -1.30 -2.00
CA GLU A 269 -36.38 -1.41 -2.47
C GLU A 269 -37.20 -2.28 -1.49
N ASN A 270 -38.42 -1.86 -1.15
CA ASN A 270 -39.31 -2.51 -0.21
C ASN A 270 -38.77 -2.74 1.21
N SER A 271 -37.77 -1.96 1.66
CA SER A 271 -37.13 -2.12 2.97
C SER A 271 -38.14 -2.09 4.12
N VAL A 272 -39.13 -1.22 4.09
CA VAL A 272 -40.19 -1.11 5.14
C VAL A 272 -41.04 -2.35 5.17
N GLU A 273 -41.53 -2.83 4.04
CA GLU A 273 -42.36 -4.02 3.90
C GLU A 273 -41.61 -5.28 4.34
N ASP A 274 -40.38 -5.41 3.90
CA ASP A 274 -39.52 -6.54 4.25
C ASP A 274 -39.16 -6.54 5.75
N LEU A 275 -38.83 -5.39 6.31
CA LEU A 275 -38.58 -5.26 7.75
C LEU A 275 -39.82 -5.66 8.57
N LYS A 276 -41.01 -5.17 8.17
CA LYS A 276 -42.29 -5.58 8.83
C LYS A 276 -42.51 -7.07 8.69
N ARG A 277 -42.40 -7.61 7.49
CA ARG A 277 -42.57 -9.05 7.22
C ARG A 277 -41.64 -9.90 8.08
N LEU A 278 -40.37 -9.53 8.17
CA LEU A 278 -39.38 -10.23 9.00
C LEU A 278 -39.68 -10.08 10.50
N GLY A 279 -40.01 -8.89 10.98
CA GLY A 279 -40.32 -8.61 12.38
C GLY A 279 -41.55 -9.36 12.85
N TYR A 280 -42.71 -9.22 12.18
CA TYR A 280 -43.95 -9.93 12.52
C TYR A 280 -43.80 -11.44 12.29
N GLY A 281 -43.15 -11.87 11.23
CA GLY A 281 -42.90 -13.29 10.97
C GLY A 281 -42.07 -13.95 12.09
N LYS A 282 -41.03 -13.23 12.60
CA LYS A 282 -40.27 -13.71 13.75
C LYS A 282 -41.08 -13.75 15.02
N MET A 283 -41.94 -12.75 15.28
CA MET A 283 -42.82 -12.70 16.41
C MET A 283 -43.78 -13.93 16.41
N HIS A 284 -44.48 -14.18 15.30
CA HIS A 284 -45.38 -15.33 15.20
C HIS A 284 -44.68 -16.68 15.30
N ARG A 285 -43.47 -16.78 14.77
CA ARG A 285 -42.65 -18.00 14.89
C ARG A 285 -42.29 -18.31 16.35
N LEU A 286 -42.05 -17.27 17.17
CA LEU A 286 -41.64 -17.44 18.57
C LEU A 286 -42.85 -17.60 19.55
N TYR A 287 -43.97 -16.92 19.28
CA TYR A 287 -45.07 -16.80 20.19
C TYR A 287 -46.38 -17.38 19.64
N GLY A 288 -46.35 -17.98 18.43
CA GLY A 288 -47.54 -18.54 17.77
C GLY A 288 -48.45 -17.48 17.13
N ASP A 289 -49.64 -17.92 16.71
CA ASP A 289 -50.59 -17.05 15.99
C ASP A 289 -51.26 -15.98 16.89
N ASN A 290 -51.27 -16.20 18.20
CA ASN A 290 -51.81 -15.27 19.19
C ASN A 290 -50.71 -14.82 20.18
N PRO A 291 -49.75 -13.99 19.79
CA PRO A 291 -48.70 -13.51 20.67
C PRO A 291 -49.27 -12.65 21.81
N PRO A 292 -48.65 -12.64 22.99
CA PRO A 292 -49.09 -11.80 24.12
C PRO A 292 -49.13 -10.31 23.72
N GLU A 293 -50.14 -9.58 24.20
CA GLU A 293 -50.32 -8.15 23.86
C GLU A 293 -49.08 -7.31 24.15
N LEU A 294 -48.38 -7.60 25.23
CA LEU A 294 -47.10 -6.94 25.57
C LEU A 294 -46.06 -7.06 24.45
N ILE A 295 -45.96 -8.24 23.82
CA ILE A 295 -45.02 -8.49 22.75
C ILE A 295 -45.45 -7.77 21.47
N THR A 296 -46.75 -7.85 21.12
CA THR A 296 -47.30 -7.17 19.95
C THR A 296 -47.09 -5.65 20.03
N LYS A 297 -47.46 -5.04 21.17
CA LYS A 297 -47.23 -3.60 21.38
C LYS A 297 -45.77 -3.20 21.28
N ARG A 298 -44.86 -4.03 21.81
CA ARG A 298 -43.45 -3.75 21.78
C ARG A 298 -42.89 -3.78 20.32
N VAL A 299 -43.25 -4.80 19.55
CA VAL A 299 -42.88 -4.92 18.14
C VAL A 299 -43.42 -3.75 17.33
N GLU A 300 -44.71 -3.37 17.53
CA GLU A 300 -45.32 -2.22 16.84
C GLU A 300 -44.62 -0.91 17.17
N THR A 301 -44.26 -0.69 18.43
CA THR A 301 -43.55 0.52 18.87
C THR A 301 -42.18 0.59 18.23
N GLU A 302 -41.37 -0.48 18.31
CA GLU A 302 -40.01 -0.51 17.77
C GLU A 302 -40.00 -0.37 16.25
N LEU A 303 -40.80 -1.14 15.52
CA LEU A 303 -40.90 -1.01 14.05
C LEU A 303 -41.42 0.36 13.66
N GLY A 304 -42.39 0.92 14.38
CA GLY A 304 -42.89 2.26 14.15
C GLY A 304 -41.80 3.34 14.29
N ASP A 305 -40.97 3.25 15.33
CA ASP A 305 -39.87 4.18 15.56
C ASP A 305 -38.76 4.05 14.51
N ILE A 306 -38.36 2.83 14.16
CA ILE A 306 -37.36 2.56 13.11
C ILE A 306 -37.82 3.15 11.77
N ILE A 307 -39.08 2.90 11.38
CA ILE A 307 -39.65 3.37 10.12
C ILE A 307 -39.82 4.88 10.12
N ARG A 308 -40.33 5.46 11.21
CA ARG A 308 -40.51 6.91 11.35
C ARG A 308 -39.18 7.68 11.25
N CYS A 309 -38.09 7.08 11.74
CA CYS A 309 -36.75 7.65 11.68
C CYS A 309 -35.99 7.32 10.39
N HIS A 310 -36.62 6.62 9.44
CA HIS A 310 -35.99 6.16 8.17
C HIS A 310 -34.75 5.29 8.39
N TYR A 311 -34.76 4.45 9.42
CA TYR A 311 -33.68 3.52 9.73
C TYR A 311 -33.94 2.09 9.23
N ASP A 312 -35.09 1.87 8.56
CA ASP A 312 -35.47 0.59 7.94
C ASP A 312 -34.35 0.01 7.08
N VAL A 313 -33.71 0.84 6.24
CA VAL A 313 -32.60 0.46 5.37
C VAL A 313 -31.29 0.08 6.11
N ILE A 314 -31.17 0.45 7.40
CA ILE A 314 -30.01 0.10 8.23
C ILE A 314 -30.23 -1.26 8.88
N TYR A 315 -31.49 -1.65 9.11
CA TYR A 315 -31.86 -2.92 9.73
C TYR A 315 -32.03 -4.06 8.73
N MET A 316 -32.07 -3.74 7.43
CA MET A 316 -32.14 -4.69 6.32
C MET A 316 -30.76 -5.08 5.80
#